data_11081663ff92b9d9d15f5577ddbfa08b
#
_entry.id   11081663ff92b9d9d15f5577ddbfa08b
#
_cell.length_a   1.000
_cell.length_b   1.000
_cell.length_c   1.000
_cell.angle_alpha   90.00
_cell.angle_beta   90.00
_cell.angle_gamma   90.00
#
_symmetry.space_group_name_H-M   'P 1'
#
loop_
_entity.id
_entity.type
_entity.pdbx_description
1 polymer ?
#
loop_
_entity_poly.entity_id
_entity_poly.type
_entity_poly.pdbx_seq_one_letter_code
_entity_poly.pdbx_strand_id
1 'polypeptide(L)'
;MKHSRALRARNWLLFWTLFIGLGAVAGAAAMLLDPSGKALGMDAMLPYFQVLPFAETVFQDFTFSGWALLLVNGLTNLTAAGLLLRKKPAGVILGGIFGITLMLWICIQFYMFPLNFMSTAYFLFGAVQAATGYAAWVFAKQKAFRVDPKDYKNVGTDPRRLVVYFSRMGYVRKMAYEAADRTGAEIYEIMSTERTAGTLGFWWCGRYGMHRWPMPIVPVVYPLKRKVAVNRRRLFLFGQYSRSHKVPRL
;
A
#
# COMPACT_ATOMS: atom_id res chain seq x y z
N MET A 1 -24.46 4.41 -9.47
CA MET A 1 -23.68 3.56 -8.54
C MET A 1 -22.25 4.12 -8.44
N LYS A 2 -21.87 4.71 -7.31
CA LYS A 2 -20.48 5.17 -7.11
C LYS A 2 -19.56 3.95 -7.04
N HIS A 3 -18.78 3.69 -8.07
CA HIS A 3 -17.72 2.68 -8.03
C HIS A 3 -16.84 2.93 -6.80
N SER A 4 -16.70 1.93 -5.93
CA SER A 4 -15.90 2.10 -4.71
C SER A 4 -14.47 2.48 -5.08
N ARG A 5 -13.82 3.33 -4.27
CA ARG A 5 -12.41 3.73 -4.49
C ARG A 5 -11.49 2.53 -4.65
N ALA A 6 -11.77 1.45 -3.91
CA ALA A 6 -11.05 0.18 -4.00
C ALA A 6 -11.14 -0.46 -5.39
N LEU A 7 -12.33 -0.44 -6.01
CA LEU A 7 -12.52 -1.01 -7.36
C LEU A 7 -11.78 -0.19 -8.42
N ARG A 8 -11.85 1.13 -8.34
CA ARG A 8 -11.13 2.01 -9.27
C ARG A 8 -9.62 1.81 -9.18
N ALA A 9 -9.07 1.81 -7.97
CA ALA A 9 -7.63 1.58 -7.77
C ALA A 9 -7.19 0.20 -8.28
N ARG A 10 -8.01 -0.85 -8.06
CA ARG A 10 -7.73 -2.18 -8.61
C ARG A 10 -7.74 -2.21 -10.14
N ASN A 11 -8.68 -1.53 -10.78
CA ASN A 11 -8.77 -1.48 -12.23
C ASN A 11 -7.58 -0.72 -12.84
N TRP A 12 -7.13 0.37 -12.21
CA TRP A 12 -5.91 1.06 -12.59
C TRP A 12 -4.67 0.19 -12.41
N LEU A 13 -4.58 -0.57 -11.33
CA LEU A 13 -3.49 -1.52 -11.13
C LEU A 13 -3.50 -2.62 -12.21
N LEU A 14 -4.68 -3.16 -12.56
CA LEU A 14 -4.83 -4.12 -13.66
C LEU A 14 -4.34 -3.53 -14.99
N PHE A 15 -4.71 -2.29 -15.28
CA PHE A 15 -4.21 -1.60 -16.49
C PHE A 15 -2.67 -1.56 -16.49
N TRP A 16 -2.04 -1.11 -15.41
CA TRP A 16 -0.59 -1.02 -15.33
C TRP A 16 0.11 -2.38 -15.44
N THR A 17 -0.40 -3.40 -14.76
CA THR A 17 0.18 -4.75 -14.83
C THR A 17 0.06 -5.36 -16.24
N LEU A 18 -1.05 -5.13 -16.95
CA LEU A 18 -1.19 -5.55 -18.33
C LEU A 18 -0.30 -4.76 -19.27
N PHE A 19 -0.28 -3.44 -19.14
CA PHE A 19 0.52 -2.56 -20.00
C PHE A 19 2.01 -2.91 -19.91
N ILE A 20 2.55 -3.01 -18.68
CA ILE A 20 3.96 -3.33 -18.45
C ILE A 20 4.26 -4.79 -18.83
N GLY A 21 3.38 -5.72 -18.45
CA GLY A 21 3.56 -7.14 -18.73
C GLY A 21 3.58 -7.44 -20.24
N LEU A 22 2.63 -6.92 -20.99
CA LEU A 22 2.56 -7.11 -22.44
C LEU A 22 3.73 -6.39 -23.15
N GLY A 23 4.05 -5.17 -22.70
CA GLY A 23 5.21 -4.44 -23.23
C GLY A 23 6.52 -5.18 -22.99
N ALA A 24 6.72 -5.76 -21.80
CA ALA A 24 7.90 -6.55 -21.49
C ALA A 24 7.97 -7.86 -22.31
N VAL A 25 6.83 -8.52 -22.54
CA VAL A 25 6.78 -9.71 -23.42
C VAL A 25 7.14 -9.34 -24.84
N ALA A 26 6.58 -8.24 -25.38
CA ALA A 26 6.90 -7.78 -26.72
C ALA A 26 8.38 -7.38 -26.87
N GLY A 27 8.93 -6.64 -25.90
CA GLY A 27 10.34 -6.29 -25.89
C GLY A 27 11.27 -7.51 -25.77
N ALA A 28 10.91 -8.47 -24.92
CA ALA A 28 11.66 -9.72 -24.79
C ALA A 28 11.61 -10.55 -26.08
N ALA A 29 10.43 -10.65 -26.70
CA ALA A 29 10.30 -11.36 -27.99
C ALA A 29 11.18 -10.71 -29.07
N ALA A 30 11.21 -9.39 -29.16
CA ALA A 30 12.07 -8.67 -30.09
C ALA A 30 13.56 -8.96 -29.85
N MET A 31 14.01 -8.95 -28.59
CA MET A 31 15.40 -9.27 -28.20
C MET A 31 15.75 -10.74 -28.47
N LEU A 32 14.82 -11.68 -28.29
CA LEU A 32 15.07 -13.11 -28.50
C LEU A 32 14.98 -13.52 -29.97
N LEU A 33 14.20 -12.82 -30.79
CA LEU A 33 14.11 -13.06 -32.24
C LEU A 33 15.32 -12.51 -32.99
N ASP A 34 15.85 -11.38 -32.54
CA ASP A 34 17.11 -10.80 -33.05
C ASP A 34 18.04 -10.43 -31.88
N PRO A 35 18.81 -11.40 -31.37
CA PRO A 35 19.74 -11.15 -30.28
C PRO A 35 20.83 -10.12 -30.60
N SER A 36 21.14 -9.91 -31.89
CA SER A 36 22.10 -8.86 -32.31
C SER A 36 21.57 -7.46 -32.08
N GLY A 37 20.23 -7.29 -32.00
CA GLY A 37 19.55 -6.00 -31.86
C GLY A 37 19.55 -5.12 -33.10
N LYS A 38 20.09 -5.60 -34.22
CA LYS A 38 20.25 -4.79 -35.46
C LYS A 38 18.91 -4.42 -36.08
N ALA A 39 17.93 -5.34 -36.07
CA ALA A 39 16.62 -5.11 -36.66
C ALA A 39 15.87 -3.93 -35.99
N LEU A 40 16.14 -3.65 -34.73
CA LEU A 40 15.53 -2.54 -33.96
C LEU A 40 16.51 -1.39 -33.69
N GLY A 41 17.73 -1.43 -34.24
CA GLY A 41 18.76 -0.43 -34.00
C GLY A 41 19.23 -0.39 -32.53
N MET A 42 19.12 -1.51 -31.84
CA MET A 42 19.53 -1.65 -30.43
C MET A 42 20.99 -2.08 -30.26
N ASP A 43 21.66 -2.52 -31.34
CA ASP A 43 23.06 -2.95 -31.34
C ASP A 43 23.99 -1.89 -30.78
N ALA A 44 23.72 -0.61 -31.00
CA ALA A 44 24.45 0.51 -30.39
C ALA A 44 24.41 0.56 -28.87
N MET A 45 23.53 -0.21 -28.22
CA MET A 45 23.41 -0.27 -26.77
C MET A 45 24.32 -1.32 -26.15
N LEU A 46 24.77 -2.34 -26.89
CA LEU A 46 25.60 -3.44 -26.38
C LEU A 46 26.89 -2.99 -25.68
N PRO A 47 27.64 -1.98 -26.17
CA PRO A 47 28.82 -1.50 -25.47
C PRO A 47 28.58 -1.02 -24.05
N TYR A 48 27.40 -0.48 -23.78
CA TYR A 48 27.03 0.01 -22.42
C TYR A 48 26.83 -1.12 -21.41
N PHE A 49 26.54 -2.35 -21.86
CA PHE A 49 26.42 -3.50 -20.96
C PHE A 49 27.78 -3.94 -20.38
N GLN A 50 28.90 -3.51 -20.96
CA GLN A 50 30.24 -3.91 -20.54
C GLN A 50 30.61 -3.37 -19.14
N VAL A 51 29.84 -2.45 -18.56
CA VAL A 51 30.03 -2.00 -17.18
C VAL A 51 29.47 -3.00 -16.15
N LEU A 52 28.70 -3.99 -16.61
CA LEU A 52 28.12 -5.00 -15.72
C LEU A 52 29.11 -6.12 -15.40
N PRO A 53 29.01 -6.74 -14.23
CA PRO A 53 29.79 -7.93 -13.92
C PRO A 53 29.42 -9.07 -14.89
N PHE A 54 30.42 -9.86 -15.28
CA PHE A 54 30.30 -10.97 -16.25
C PHE A 54 29.84 -10.53 -17.66
N ALA A 55 30.07 -9.27 -18.02
CA ALA A 55 29.64 -8.73 -19.30
C ALA A 55 30.18 -9.54 -20.50
N GLU A 56 31.45 -9.93 -20.44
CA GLU A 56 32.13 -10.71 -21.49
C GLU A 56 31.51 -12.10 -21.75
N THR A 57 30.70 -12.63 -20.82
CA THR A 57 30.10 -13.96 -20.96
C THR A 57 28.58 -13.92 -21.11
N VAL A 58 27.93 -12.96 -20.45
CA VAL A 58 26.45 -12.94 -20.32
C VAL A 58 25.82 -11.91 -21.24
N PHE A 59 26.50 -10.79 -21.53
CA PHE A 59 25.98 -9.66 -22.26
C PHE A 59 26.66 -9.44 -23.62
N GLN A 60 26.99 -10.55 -24.32
CA GLN A 60 27.52 -10.52 -25.67
C GLN A 60 26.46 -10.10 -26.70
N ASP A 61 25.19 -10.41 -26.39
CA ASP A 61 24.02 -10.10 -27.17
C ASP A 61 22.82 -9.83 -26.24
N PHE A 62 21.63 -9.66 -26.81
CA PHE A 62 20.40 -9.43 -26.06
C PHE A 62 19.70 -10.67 -25.54
N THR A 63 20.24 -11.89 -25.71
CA THR A 63 19.59 -13.14 -25.31
C THR A 63 19.30 -13.15 -23.81
N PHE A 64 20.32 -12.87 -22.98
CA PHE A 64 20.11 -12.84 -21.53
C PHE A 64 19.16 -11.74 -21.10
N SER A 65 19.30 -10.55 -21.66
CA SER A 65 18.43 -9.40 -21.37
C SER A 65 16.98 -9.67 -21.76
N GLY A 66 16.75 -10.35 -22.88
CA GLY A 66 15.43 -10.79 -23.33
C GLY A 66 14.78 -11.77 -22.35
N TRP A 67 15.49 -12.82 -21.95
CA TRP A 67 14.99 -13.75 -20.93
C TRP A 67 14.75 -13.08 -19.59
N ALA A 68 15.66 -12.24 -19.12
CA ALA A 68 15.52 -11.52 -17.87
C ALA A 68 14.30 -10.58 -17.91
N LEU A 69 14.11 -9.84 -18.99
CA LEU A 69 12.93 -8.97 -19.17
C LEU A 69 11.62 -9.76 -19.18
N LEU A 70 11.60 -10.91 -19.89
CA LEU A 70 10.43 -11.79 -19.93
C LEU A 70 10.06 -12.31 -18.54
N LEU A 71 11.02 -12.83 -17.80
CA LEU A 71 10.79 -13.45 -16.49
C LEU A 71 10.48 -12.41 -15.42
N VAL A 72 11.30 -11.35 -15.34
CA VAL A 72 11.23 -10.37 -14.24
C VAL A 72 10.10 -9.37 -14.40
N ASN A 73 9.82 -8.88 -15.62
CA ASN A 73 8.80 -7.87 -15.86
C ASN A 73 7.60 -8.39 -16.66
N GLY A 74 7.79 -9.35 -17.56
CA GLY A 74 6.73 -9.93 -18.39
C GLY A 74 5.81 -10.85 -17.60
N LEU A 75 6.29 -12.05 -17.28
CA LEU A 75 5.48 -13.10 -16.66
C LEU A 75 5.01 -12.73 -15.25
N THR A 76 5.81 -11.99 -14.47
CA THR A 76 5.41 -11.53 -13.14
C THR A 76 4.21 -10.60 -13.21
N ASN A 77 4.25 -9.58 -14.07
CA ASN A 77 3.14 -8.65 -14.23
C ASN A 77 1.88 -9.32 -14.81
N LEU A 78 2.04 -10.22 -15.79
CA LEU A 78 0.91 -10.98 -16.32
C LEU A 78 0.31 -11.92 -15.27
N THR A 79 1.12 -12.53 -14.42
CA THR A 79 0.64 -13.32 -13.27
C THR A 79 -0.16 -12.45 -12.31
N ALA A 80 0.33 -11.27 -11.95
CA ALA A 80 -0.41 -10.34 -11.11
C ALA A 80 -1.73 -9.91 -11.78
N ALA A 81 -1.74 -9.65 -13.08
CA ALA A 81 -2.95 -9.33 -13.84
C ALA A 81 -3.97 -10.48 -13.79
N GLY A 82 -3.53 -11.72 -13.99
CA GLY A 82 -4.38 -12.92 -13.88
C GLY A 82 -4.99 -13.07 -12.48
N LEU A 83 -4.21 -12.83 -11.43
CA LEU A 83 -4.72 -12.84 -10.06
C LEU A 83 -5.72 -11.69 -9.78
N LEU A 84 -5.47 -10.50 -10.34
CA LEU A 84 -6.39 -9.35 -10.26
C LEU A 84 -7.71 -9.65 -10.97
N LEU A 85 -7.68 -10.26 -12.16
CA LEU A 85 -8.89 -10.68 -12.89
C LEU A 85 -9.69 -11.69 -12.08
N ARG A 86 -9.01 -12.65 -11.45
CA ARG A 86 -9.62 -13.64 -10.55
C ARG A 86 -10.01 -13.07 -9.18
N LYS A 87 -9.90 -11.76 -8.96
CA LYS A 87 -10.23 -11.05 -7.71
C LYS A 87 -9.45 -11.56 -6.48
N LYS A 88 -8.30 -12.18 -6.66
CA LYS A 88 -7.46 -12.68 -5.57
C LYS A 88 -6.71 -11.53 -4.90
N PRO A 89 -6.68 -11.44 -3.53
CA PRO A 89 -5.98 -10.37 -2.81
C PRO A 89 -4.48 -10.30 -3.13
N ALA A 90 -3.86 -11.47 -3.38
CA ALA A 90 -2.44 -11.56 -3.76
C ALA A 90 -2.11 -10.73 -5.01
N GLY A 91 -3.05 -10.64 -5.98
CA GLY A 91 -2.83 -9.82 -7.19
C GLY A 91 -2.63 -8.34 -6.91
N VAL A 92 -3.26 -7.80 -5.85
CA VAL A 92 -3.07 -6.40 -5.45
C VAL A 92 -1.66 -6.19 -4.85
N ILE A 93 -1.23 -7.13 -4.02
CA ILE A 93 0.09 -7.05 -3.36
C ILE A 93 1.20 -7.22 -4.38
N LEU A 94 1.13 -8.30 -5.17
CA LEU A 94 2.15 -8.62 -6.18
C LEU A 94 2.21 -7.54 -7.27
N GLY A 95 1.07 -7.04 -7.75
CA GLY A 95 1.05 -5.96 -8.73
C GLY A 95 1.74 -4.69 -8.23
N GLY A 96 1.59 -4.35 -6.95
CA GLY A 96 2.31 -3.22 -6.34
C GLY A 96 3.82 -3.49 -6.22
N ILE A 97 4.22 -4.69 -5.78
CA ILE A 97 5.62 -5.11 -5.66
C ILE A 97 6.31 -5.08 -7.03
N PHE A 98 5.66 -5.57 -8.09
CA PHE A 98 6.25 -5.60 -9.42
C PHE A 98 6.43 -4.21 -10.04
N GLY A 99 5.69 -3.18 -9.58
CA GLY A 99 6.02 -1.80 -9.87
C GLY A 99 7.37 -1.38 -9.27
N ILE A 100 7.66 -1.81 -8.03
CA ILE A 100 8.99 -1.57 -7.41
C ILE A 100 10.08 -2.35 -8.14
N THR A 101 9.79 -3.60 -8.53
CA THR A 101 10.75 -4.42 -9.32
C THR A 101 11.11 -3.73 -10.62
N LEU A 102 10.12 -3.15 -11.34
CA LEU A 102 10.38 -2.38 -12.55
C LEU A 102 11.25 -1.14 -12.27
N MET A 103 10.99 -0.40 -11.19
CA MET A 103 11.86 0.73 -10.82
C MET A 103 13.31 0.29 -10.57
N LEU A 104 13.52 -0.83 -9.84
CA LEU A 104 14.85 -1.37 -9.60
C LEU A 104 15.53 -1.82 -10.90
N TRP A 105 14.78 -2.45 -11.81
CA TRP A 105 15.26 -2.78 -13.15
C TRP A 105 15.75 -1.54 -13.91
N ILE A 106 14.99 -0.46 -13.86
CA ILE A 106 15.38 0.79 -14.51
C ILE A 106 16.55 1.49 -13.82
N CYS A 107 16.71 1.33 -12.49
CA CYS A 107 17.90 1.81 -11.78
C CYS A 107 19.18 1.16 -12.34
N ILE A 108 19.14 -0.13 -12.69
CA ILE A 108 20.26 -0.80 -13.37
C ILE A 108 20.50 -0.18 -14.74
N GLN A 109 19.44 0.14 -15.49
CA GLN A 109 19.56 0.81 -16.78
C GLN A 109 20.17 2.22 -16.64
N PHE A 110 19.81 2.99 -15.62
CA PHE A 110 20.43 4.30 -15.35
C PHE A 110 21.91 4.21 -14.98
N TYR A 111 22.34 3.08 -14.44
CA TYR A 111 23.78 2.83 -14.21
C TYR A 111 24.53 2.52 -15.51
N MET A 112 23.89 1.78 -16.45
CA MET A 112 24.51 1.38 -17.72
C MET A 112 24.45 2.48 -18.79
N PHE A 113 23.31 3.14 -18.91
CA PHE A 113 23.03 4.06 -20.02
C PHE A 113 22.99 5.51 -19.56
N PRO A 114 23.36 6.46 -20.43
CA PRO A 114 23.05 7.87 -20.21
C PRO A 114 21.55 8.05 -19.96
N LEU A 115 21.20 9.07 -19.18
CA LEU A 115 19.80 9.38 -18.88
C LEU A 115 19.03 9.58 -20.20
N ASN A 116 17.99 8.79 -20.37
CA ASN A 116 17.18 8.79 -21.59
C ASN A 116 15.68 8.80 -21.27
N PHE A 117 14.90 9.25 -22.23
CA PHE A 117 13.45 9.39 -22.09
C PHE A 117 12.76 8.05 -21.78
N MET A 118 13.15 6.96 -22.47
CA MET A 118 12.48 5.67 -22.31
C MET A 118 12.67 5.10 -20.91
N SER A 119 13.90 5.04 -20.41
CA SER A 119 14.17 4.57 -19.05
C SER A 119 13.48 5.44 -18.00
N THR A 120 13.49 6.77 -18.18
CA THR A 120 12.77 7.69 -17.29
C THR A 120 11.27 7.42 -17.28
N ALA A 121 10.66 7.24 -18.43
CA ALA A 121 9.23 6.94 -18.56
C ALA A 121 8.87 5.62 -17.87
N TYR A 122 9.64 4.55 -18.10
CA TYR A 122 9.38 3.26 -17.45
C TYR A 122 9.62 3.28 -15.95
N PHE A 123 10.58 4.07 -15.45
CA PHE A 123 10.74 4.31 -14.00
C PHE A 123 9.48 4.93 -13.41
N LEU A 124 8.94 5.95 -14.05
CA LEU A 124 7.70 6.60 -13.62
C LEU A 124 6.49 5.65 -13.71
N PHE A 125 6.40 4.82 -14.74
CA PHE A 125 5.34 3.80 -14.84
C PHE A 125 5.42 2.80 -13.67
N GLY A 126 6.62 2.34 -13.30
CA GLY A 126 6.84 1.51 -12.12
C GLY A 126 6.40 2.20 -10.83
N ALA A 127 6.74 3.49 -10.67
CA ALA A 127 6.33 4.28 -9.51
C ALA A 127 4.81 4.43 -9.42
N VAL A 128 4.13 4.73 -10.53
CA VAL A 128 2.67 4.84 -10.61
C VAL A 128 2.01 3.48 -10.34
N GLN A 129 2.55 2.39 -10.88
CA GLN A 129 2.06 1.04 -10.62
C GLN A 129 2.17 0.71 -9.12
N ALA A 130 3.32 0.95 -8.48
CA ALA A 130 3.54 0.71 -7.06
C ALA A 130 2.58 1.55 -6.18
N ALA A 131 2.45 2.85 -6.49
CA ALA A 131 1.53 3.75 -5.80
C ALA A 131 0.07 3.30 -5.95
N THR A 132 -0.32 2.85 -7.13
CA THR A 132 -1.66 2.33 -7.42
C THR A 132 -1.93 1.02 -6.66
N GLY A 133 -0.94 0.12 -6.59
CA GLY A 133 -0.99 -1.11 -5.81
C GLY A 133 -1.18 -0.82 -4.32
N TYR A 134 -0.39 0.10 -3.77
CA TYR A 134 -0.54 0.57 -2.39
C TYR A 134 -1.93 1.17 -2.13
N ALA A 135 -2.41 2.03 -3.02
CA ALA A 135 -3.75 2.61 -2.91
C ALA A 135 -4.85 1.54 -2.93
N ALA A 136 -4.76 0.57 -3.84
CA ALA A 136 -5.71 -0.53 -3.94
C ALA A 136 -5.73 -1.38 -2.67
N TRP A 137 -4.55 -1.68 -2.12
CA TRP A 137 -4.41 -2.41 -0.86
C TRP A 137 -5.04 -1.67 0.32
N VAL A 138 -4.72 -0.37 0.49
CA VAL A 138 -5.28 0.46 1.57
C VAL A 138 -6.80 0.53 1.50
N PHE A 139 -7.36 0.81 0.31
CA PHE A 139 -8.80 0.91 0.15
C PHE A 139 -9.53 -0.43 0.34
N ALA A 140 -8.90 -1.55 -0.05
CA ALA A 140 -9.44 -2.88 0.21
C ALA A 140 -9.48 -3.17 1.72
N LYS A 141 -8.41 -2.84 2.46
CA LYS A 141 -8.37 -2.99 3.93
C LYS A 141 -9.41 -2.11 4.62
N GLN A 142 -9.53 -0.84 4.23
CA GLN A 142 -10.54 0.06 4.78
C GLN A 142 -11.97 -0.44 4.55
N LYS A 143 -12.23 -1.07 3.40
CA LYS A 143 -13.53 -1.69 3.13
C LYS A 143 -13.79 -2.89 4.02
N ALA A 144 -12.79 -3.74 4.28
CA ALA A 144 -12.91 -4.94 5.10
C ALA A 144 -13.14 -4.62 6.60
N PHE A 145 -12.70 -3.43 7.05
CA PHE A 145 -12.85 -2.98 8.45
C PHE A 145 -14.05 -2.04 8.65
N ARG A 146 -14.93 -1.93 7.68
CA ARG A 146 -16.15 -1.14 7.84
C ARG A 146 -17.05 -1.78 8.90
N VAL A 147 -17.49 -0.97 9.85
CA VAL A 147 -18.43 -1.35 10.89
C VAL A 147 -19.80 -0.78 10.54
N ASP A 148 -20.84 -1.59 10.64
CA ASP A 148 -22.22 -1.11 10.71
C ASP A 148 -22.65 -1.16 12.17
N PRO A 149 -22.95 -0.03 12.83
CA PRO A 149 -23.36 0.00 14.23
C PRO A 149 -24.60 -0.86 14.53
N LYS A 150 -25.45 -1.11 13.52
CA LYS A 150 -26.67 -1.90 13.67
C LYS A 150 -26.42 -3.39 13.95
N ASP A 151 -25.22 -3.87 13.57
CA ASP A 151 -24.82 -5.28 13.78
C ASP A 151 -24.46 -5.55 15.26
N TYR A 152 -24.29 -4.49 16.08
CA TYR A 152 -23.79 -4.55 17.45
C TYR A 152 -24.87 -4.07 18.44
N LYS A 153 -25.82 -4.97 18.76
CA LYS A 153 -27.04 -4.64 19.50
C LYS A 153 -26.82 -4.35 20.99
N ASN A 154 -25.73 -4.90 21.56
CA ASN A 154 -25.48 -4.77 23.00
C ASN A 154 -24.60 -3.55 23.35
N VAL A 155 -24.09 -2.82 22.36
CA VAL A 155 -23.29 -1.62 22.57
C VAL A 155 -24.11 -0.52 23.23
N GLY A 156 -23.58 0.03 24.35
CA GLY A 156 -24.24 1.11 25.10
C GLY A 156 -25.33 0.66 26.08
N THR A 157 -25.49 -0.64 26.33
CA THR A 157 -26.48 -1.17 27.31
C THR A 157 -26.00 -1.03 28.74
N ASP A 158 -24.70 -0.98 29.01
CA ASP A 158 -24.13 -0.70 30.35
C ASP A 158 -23.37 0.65 30.35
N PRO A 159 -23.99 1.75 30.78
CA PRO A 159 -23.38 3.08 30.79
C PRO A 159 -22.26 3.24 31.84
N ARG A 160 -21.99 2.24 32.66
CA ARG A 160 -20.86 2.24 33.61
C ARG A 160 -19.56 1.81 32.98
N ARG A 161 -19.60 1.33 31.72
CA ARG A 161 -18.43 0.88 30.96
C ARG A 161 -18.27 1.75 29.73
N LEU A 162 -17.05 2.11 29.44
CA LEU A 162 -16.71 2.93 28.29
C LEU A 162 -15.50 2.34 27.56
N VAL A 163 -15.65 2.11 26.25
CA VAL A 163 -14.54 1.76 25.34
C VAL A 163 -14.13 3.03 24.59
N VAL A 164 -12.92 3.49 24.87
CA VAL A 164 -12.31 4.64 24.18
C VAL A 164 -11.31 4.13 23.17
N TYR A 165 -11.40 4.59 21.93
CA TYR A 165 -10.49 4.15 20.88
C TYR A 165 -10.15 5.26 19.88
N PHE A 166 -9.02 5.07 19.19
CA PHE A 166 -8.63 5.81 18.01
C PHE A 166 -8.39 4.85 16.86
N SER A 167 -8.96 5.11 15.68
CA SER A 167 -8.82 4.23 14.54
C SER A 167 -8.57 4.97 13.23
N ARG A 168 -7.38 4.80 12.66
CA ARG A 168 -7.02 5.39 11.37
C ARG A 168 -7.66 4.66 10.18
N MET A 169 -7.61 3.32 10.16
CA MET A 169 -8.07 2.50 9.03
C MET A 169 -9.38 1.76 9.27
N GLY A 170 -9.90 1.79 10.49
CA GLY A 170 -11.12 1.09 10.85
C GLY A 170 -10.90 -0.23 11.62
N TYR A 171 -9.68 -0.80 11.61
CA TYR A 171 -9.39 -2.05 12.32
C TYR A 171 -9.68 -1.94 13.82
N VAL A 172 -9.10 -0.93 14.48
CA VAL A 172 -9.32 -0.70 15.92
C VAL A 172 -10.78 -0.35 16.19
N ARG A 173 -11.47 0.36 15.27
CA ARG A 173 -12.91 0.60 15.37
C ARG A 173 -13.68 -0.72 15.45
N LYS A 174 -13.41 -1.66 14.55
CA LYS A 174 -14.06 -2.97 14.55
C LYS A 174 -13.84 -3.72 15.86
N MET A 175 -12.59 -3.77 16.35
CA MET A 175 -12.27 -4.38 17.64
C MET A 175 -12.96 -3.69 18.81
N ALA A 176 -13.07 -2.35 18.79
CA ALA A 176 -13.74 -1.57 19.81
C ALA A 176 -15.25 -1.90 19.88
N TYR A 177 -15.90 -2.00 18.70
CA TYR A 177 -17.30 -2.41 18.63
C TYR A 177 -17.51 -3.84 19.11
N GLU A 178 -16.64 -4.79 18.75
CA GLU A 178 -16.69 -6.17 19.23
C GLU A 178 -16.49 -6.26 20.77
N ALA A 179 -15.58 -5.46 21.33
CA ALA A 179 -15.35 -5.40 22.76
C ALA A 179 -16.52 -4.76 23.51
N ALA A 180 -17.08 -3.68 22.97
CA ALA A 180 -18.23 -3.01 23.54
C ALA A 180 -19.50 -3.88 23.50
N ASP A 181 -19.72 -4.60 22.40
CA ASP A 181 -20.85 -5.51 22.26
C ASP A 181 -20.79 -6.67 23.27
N ARG A 182 -19.59 -7.23 23.53
CA ARG A 182 -19.40 -8.26 24.55
C ARG A 182 -19.63 -7.78 25.99
N THR A 183 -19.40 -6.50 26.26
CA THR A 183 -19.39 -5.93 27.60
C THR A 183 -20.56 -5.01 27.89
N GLY A 184 -21.38 -4.70 26.91
CA GLY A 184 -22.43 -3.69 27.00
C GLY A 184 -21.92 -2.25 27.04
N ALA A 185 -20.62 -2.02 26.88
CA ALA A 185 -19.99 -0.72 27.08
C ALA A 185 -20.46 0.33 26.05
N GLU A 186 -20.46 1.60 26.47
CA GLU A 186 -20.56 2.73 25.55
C GLU A 186 -19.27 2.86 24.75
N ILE A 187 -19.36 3.49 23.57
CA ILE A 187 -18.22 3.71 22.67
C ILE A 187 -17.92 5.20 22.53
N TYR A 188 -16.64 5.55 22.63
CA TYR A 188 -16.14 6.87 22.34
C TYR A 188 -14.94 6.83 21.38
N GLU A 189 -15.07 7.45 20.20
CA GLU A 189 -13.97 7.55 19.24
C GLU A 189 -13.20 8.87 19.44
N ILE A 190 -11.90 8.76 19.70
CA ILE A 190 -11.00 9.91 19.69
C ILE A 190 -10.78 10.33 18.25
N MET A 191 -11.15 11.55 17.90
CA MET A 191 -10.94 12.11 16.57
C MET A 191 -9.70 13.00 16.56
N SER A 192 -8.90 12.90 15.50
CA SER A 192 -7.82 13.85 15.23
C SER A 192 -8.34 15.00 14.40
N THR A 193 -7.80 16.21 14.62
CA THR A 193 -8.02 17.37 13.74
C THR A 193 -7.26 17.21 12.43
N GLU A 194 -6.26 16.31 12.40
CA GLU A 194 -5.43 16.01 11.23
C GLU A 194 -6.06 14.94 10.33
N ARG A 195 -5.67 14.97 9.06
CA ARG A 195 -6.12 13.96 8.11
C ARG A 195 -5.47 12.61 8.38
N THR A 196 -6.20 11.70 9.01
CA THR A 196 -5.72 10.36 9.37
C THR A 196 -6.10 9.27 8.36
N ALA A 197 -7.16 9.50 7.59
CA ALA A 197 -7.71 8.52 6.66
C ALA A 197 -7.04 8.56 5.28
N GLY A 198 -7.17 7.45 4.53
CA GLY A 198 -6.69 7.32 3.16
C GLY A 198 -5.24 6.84 3.05
N THR A 199 -4.72 6.83 1.82
CA THR A 199 -3.37 6.31 1.50
C THR A 199 -2.26 7.11 2.17
N LEU A 200 -2.39 8.43 2.18
CA LEU A 200 -1.39 9.33 2.78
C LEU A 200 -1.52 9.44 4.31
N GLY A 201 -2.64 8.99 4.89
CA GLY A 201 -2.85 9.07 6.34
C GLY A 201 -1.81 8.30 7.15
N PHE A 202 -1.24 7.21 6.62
CA PHE A 202 -0.15 6.48 7.26
C PHE A 202 1.10 7.37 7.43
N TRP A 203 1.55 7.96 6.33
CA TRP A 203 2.74 8.82 6.30
C TRP A 203 2.53 10.07 7.14
N TRP A 204 1.35 10.68 7.01
CA TRP A 204 0.99 11.88 7.76
C TRP A 204 0.96 11.64 9.27
N CYS A 205 0.36 10.53 9.73
CA CYS A 205 0.36 10.16 11.14
C CYS A 205 1.73 9.68 11.61
N GLY A 206 2.51 9.01 10.75
CA GLY A 206 3.85 8.49 11.05
C GLY A 206 4.82 9.58 11.50
N ARG A 207 4.70 10.80 10.96
CA ARG A 207 5.54 11.93 11.37
C ARG A 207 5.42 12.24 12.86
N TYR A 208 4.20 12.17 13.43
CA TYR A 208 4.00 12.39 14.87
C TYR A 208 4.71 11.31 15.68
N GLY A 209 4.65 10.05 15.23
CA GLY A 209 5.36 8.94 15.88
C GLY A 209 6.88 9.09 15.82
N MET A 210 7.42 9.45 14.65
CA MET A 210 8.88 9.63 14.46
C MET A 210 9.43 10.77 15.33
N HIS A 211 8.71 11.87 15.39
CA HIS A 211 9.15 13.04 16.17
C HIS A 211 8.66 13.02 17.62
N ARG A 212 7.92 11.97 18.02
CA ARG A 212 7.31 11.86 19.36
C ARG A 212 6.42 13.07 19.73
N TRP A 213 5.83 13.71 18.75
CA TRP A 213 4.91 14.81 18.97
C TRP A 213 3.53 14.30 19.37
N PRO A 214 2.80 15.01 20.24
CA PRO A 214 1.40 14.69 20.52
C PRO A 214 0.57 14.96 19.26
N MET A 215 -0.25 13.98 18.86
CA MET A 215 -1.18 14.20 17.75
C MET A 215 -2.30 15.15 18.22
N PRO A 216 -2.61 16.21 17.48
CA PRO A 216 -3.71 17.10 17.83
C PRO A 216 -5.04 16.35 17.73
N ILE A 217 -5.81 16.38 18.78
CA ILE A 217 -7.12 15.73 18.87
C ILE A 217 -8.22 16.78 18.99
N VAL A 218 -9.41 16.41 18.51
CA VAL A 218 -10.61 17.22 18.76
C VAL A 218 -10.89 17.18 20.25
N PRO A 219 -11.18 18.32 20.90
CA PRO A 219 -11.50 18.35 22.32
C PRO A 219 -12.57 17.32 22.68
N VAL A 220 -12.31 16.52 23.70
CA VAL A 220 -13.21 15.48 24.16
C VAL A 220 -14.36 16.13 24.92
N VAL A 221 -15.51 16.26 24.28
CA VAL A 221 -16.76 16.63 24.96
C VAL A 221 -17.57 15.35 25.13
N TYR A 222 -17.32 14.64 26.22
CA TYR A 222 -18.16 13.51 26.59
C TYR A 222 -19.38 14.04 27.34
N PRO A 223 -20.61 13.86 26.82
CA PRO A 223 -21.80 14.28 27.54
C PRO A 223 -22.00 13.32 28.74
N LEU A 224 -21.43 13.68 29.89
CA LEU A 224 -21.71 12.99 31.14
C LEU A 224 -23.19 13.15 31.47
N LYS A 225 -24.04 12.27 30.94
CA LYS A 225 -25.47 12.26 31.25
C LYS A 225 -25.77 11.91 32.73
N ARG A 226 -24.74 11.46 33.49
CA ARG A 226 -24.81 11.25 34.93
C ARG A 226 -23.42 11.45 35.56
N LYS A 227 -23.36 11.96 36.80
CA LYS A 227 -22.19 11.91 37.68
C LYS A 227 -21.88 10.45 38.04
N VAL A 228 -21.26 9.73 37.14
CA VAL A 228 -20.74 8.38 37.42
C VAL A 228 -19.37 8.59 38.02
N ALA A 229 -19.18 8.20 39.26
CA ALA A 229 -17.88 8.10 39.90
C ALA A 229 -16.99 7.23 38.97
N VAL A 230 -16.02 7.86 38.31
CA VAL A 230 -15.10 7.16 37.42
C VAL A 230 -14.24 6.24 38.27
N ASN A 231 -14.61 4.97 38.30
CA ASN A 231 -13.78 3.95 38.94
C ASN A 231 -12.58 3.69 38.01
N ARG A 232 -11.43 4.35 38.30
CA ARG A 232 -10.19 4.39 37.49
C ARG A 232 -9.60 3.01 37.15
N ARG A 233 -10.16 1.89 37.62
CA ARG A 233 -9.56 0.56 37.47
C ARG A 233 -9.95 -0.20 36.21
N ARG A 234 -10.83 0.32 35.31
CA ARG A 234 -11.30 -0.40 34.13
C ARG A 234 -11.39 0.45 32.87
N LEU A 235 -10.36 1.25 32.61
CA LEU A 235 -10.22 1.94 31.34
C LEU A 235 -9.47 1.03 30.34
N PHE A 236 -10.16 0.49 29.34
CA PHE A 236 -9.54 -0.24 28.23
C PHE A 236 -9.16 0.74 27.13
N LEU A 237 -7.88 1.08 27.04
CA LEU A 237 -7.34 1.88 25.93
C LEU A 237 -6.89 0.95 24.81
N PHE A 238 -7.62 0.93 23.70
CA PHE A 238 -7.21 0.26 22.47
C PHE A 238 -6.57 1.29 21.51
N GLY A 239 -5.25 1.32 21.49
CA GLY A 239 -4.44 2.10 20.58
C GLY A 239 -2.96 1.84 20.85
N GLN A 240 -2.10 2.00 19.85
CA GLN A 240 -0.65 1.94 20.05
C GLN A 240 -0.23 3.04 21.04
N TYR A 241 -0.15 2.69 22.31
CA TYR A 241 0.43 3.55 23.33
C TYR A 241 1.90 3.19 23.51
N SER A 242 2.79 4.04 22.98
CA SER A 242 4.21 3.99 23.35
C SER A 242 4.30 4.31 24.86
N ARG A 243 4.87 3.38 25.61
CA ARG A 243 5.15 3.55 27.06
C ARG A 243 6.10 4.75 27.28
N SER A 244 5.59 5.93 27.42
CA SER A 244 6.27 6.97 28.21
C SER A 244 5.51 8.31 28.16
N HIS A 245 4.52 8.50 29.03
CA HIS A 245 4.26 9.81 29.60
C HIS A 245 3.40 9.66 30.83
N LYS A 246 3.95 10.13 31.96
CA LYS A 246 3.22 10.28 33.21
C LYS A 246 2.02 11.19 32.94
N VAL A 247 0.82 10.68 33.18
CA VAL A 247 -0.41 11.46 33.18
C VAL A 247 -0.26 12.55 34.25
N PRO A 248 -0.44 13.86 33.93
CA PRO A 248 -0.52 14.89 34.95
C PRO A 248 -1.68 14.55 35.89
N ARG A 249 -1.44 14.58 37.19
CA ARG A 249 -2.50 14.50 38.19
C ARG A 249 -3.32 15.79 38.09
N LEU A 250 -4.58 15.66 37.74
CA LEU A 250 -5.62 16.63 38.04
C LEU A 250 -6.17 16.39 39.42
#